data_e07590fb18bcc9341ade0fdc5cf602f8
#
_entry.id   e07590fb18bcc9341ade0fdc5cf602f8
#
_cell.length_a   1.000
_cell.length_b   1.000
_cell.length_c   1.000
_cell.angle_alpha   90.00
_cell.angle_beta   90.00
_cell.angle_gamma   90.00
#
_symmetry.space_group_name_H-M   'P 1'
#
loop_
_entity.id
_entity.type
_entity.pdbx_description
1 polymer ?
#
loop_
_entity_poly.entity_id
_entity_poly.type
_entity_poly.pdbx_seq_one_letter_code
_entity_poly.pdbx_strand_id
1 'polypeptide(L)'
;LGLLRNYERRVLGKIAAVYIEIFRNTPLLLWIMICFVMLSGGTPIIRGALGLTLYTSAVIAEIVRGGLNSIPQGQFEAAASQGFGFIQTLRYIIIPQCFKAIIPSLMSQIITTIKDTSFLCQVAIAEFLYRSKFILSMLPTSGVVVSSAHVMVLYATVALVYFIINFALSCVVRSMQKRGSKEVIVQTEA
;
A
#
# COMPACT_ATOMS: atom_id res chain seq x y z
N LEU A 1 -11.08 -1.67 -9.07
CA LEU A 1 -10.46 -2.98 -9.29
C LEU A 1 -10.98 -4.01 -8.28
N GLY A 2 -10.86 -3.81 -6.97
CA GLY A 2 -11.29 -4.78 -5.95
C GLY A 2 -12.78 -5.13 -6.04
N LEU A 3 -13.67 -4.15 -6.21
CA LEU A 3 -15.10 -4.37 -6.42
C LEU A 3 -15.37 -5.12 -7.73
N LEU A 4 -14.72 -4.76 -8.83
CA LEU A 4 -14.87 -5.43 -10.12
C LEU A 4 -14.46 -6.90 -10.04
N ARG A 5 -13.33 -7.19 -9.42
CA ARG A 5 -12.86 -8.56 -9.22
C ARG A 5 -13.84 -9.38 -8.36
N ASN A 6 -14.48 -8.77 -7.39
CA ASN A 6 -15.33 -9.49 -6.45
C ASN A 6 -16.75 -9.78 -6.99
N TYR A 7 -17.38 -8.79 -7.62
CA TYR A 7 -18.80 -8.87 -7.99
C TYR A 7 -19.05 -9.04 -9.49
N GLU A 8 -18.11 -8.69 -10.35
CA GLU A 8 -18.30 -8.79 -11.78
C GLU A 8 -17.62 -10.05 -12.35
N ARG A 9 -18.43 -11.02 -12.74
CA ARG A 9 -17.98 -12.26 -13.39
C ARG A 9 -17.74 -12.10 -14.90
N ARG A 10 -17.99 -10.90 -15.46
CA ARG A 10 -17.83 -10.57 -16.87
C ARG A 10 -16.38 -10.20 -17.22
N VAL A 11 -16.16 -9.72 -18.44
CA VAL A 11 -14.84 -9.39 -18.98
C VAL A 11 -14.04 -8.44 -18.09
N LEU A 12 -14.68 -7.39 -17.57
CA LEU A 12 -14.01 -6.40 -16.69
C LEU A 12 -13.47 -7.01 -15.40
N GLY A 13 -14.22 -7.92 -14.78
CA GLY A 13 -13.75 -8.62 -13.59
C GLY A 13 -12.55 -9.52 -13.87
N LYS A 14 -12.52 -10.19 -15.03
CA LYS A 14 -11.37 -11.00 -15.47
C LYS A 14 -10.14 -10.14 -15.75
N ILE A 15 -10.31 -8.99 -16.42
CA ILE A 15 -9.21 -8.05 -16.67
C ILE A 15 -8.65 -7.52 -15.34
N ALA A 16 -9.51 -7.14 -14.40
CA ALA A 16 -9.09 -6.70 -13.07
C ALA A 16 -8.34 -7.81 -12.31
N ALA A 17 -8.79 -9.07 -12.43
CA ALA A 17 -8.12 -10.20 -11.83
C ALA A 17 -6.72 -10.42 -12.41
N VAL A 18 -6.59 -10.43 -13.74
CA VAL A 18 -5.30 -10.58 -14.42
C VAL A 18 -4.33 -9.45 -14.03
N TYR A 19 -4.80 -8.21 -14.02
CA TYR A 19 -4.01 -7.07 -13.56
C TYR A 19 -3.47 -7.30 -12.14
N ILE A 20 -4.34 -7.63 -11.20
CA ILE A 20 -3.97 -7.83 -9.79
C ILE A 20 -2.97 -8.98 -9.65
N GLU A 21 -3.19 -10.11 -10.35
CA GLU A 21 -2.30 -11.26 -10.29
C GLU A 21 -0.90 -10.95 -10.86
N ILE A 22 -0.82 -10.24 -11.99
CA ILE A 22 0.45 -9.86 -12.60
C ILE A 22 1.27 -8.99 -11.63
N PHE A 23 0.68 -7.90 -11.14
CA PHE A 23 1.43 -6.97 -10.29
C PHE A 23 1.79 -7.55 -8.93
N ARG A 24 0.94 -8.39 -8.33
CA ARG A 24 1.22 -8.98 -7.01
C ARG A 24 2.22 -10.13 -7.04
N ASN A 25 2.35 -10.82 -8.15
CA ASN A 25 3.26 -11.97 -8.29
C ASN A 25 4.60 -11.60 -8.95
N THR A 26 4.85 -10.31 -9.20
CA THR A 26 6.09 -9.81 -9.78
C THR A 26 6.74 -8.76 -8.86
N PRO A 27 8.08 -8.61 -8.89
CA PRO A 27 8.77 -7.66 -8.02
C PRO A 27 8.41 -6.21 -8.30
N LEU A 28 8.15 -5.44 -7.23
CA LEU A 28 7.89 -3.99 -7.34
C LEU A 28 8.98 -3.23 -8.10
N LEU A 29 10.25 -3.52 -7.80
CA LEU A 29 11.38 -2.84 -8.45
C LEU A 29 11.35 -2.99 -9.98
N LEU A 30 10.91 -4.14 -10.48
CA LEU A 30 10.78 -4.38 -11.91
C LEU A 30 9.80 -3.38 -12.55
N TRP A 31 8.66 -3.14 -11.92
CA TRP A 31 7.65 -2.20 -12.44
C TRP A 31 8.13 -0.75 -12.39
N ILE A 32 8.88 -0.36 -11.34
CA ILE A 32 9.50 0.96 -11.26
C ILE A 32 10.48 1.13 -12.44
N MET A 33 11.33 0.13 -12.71
CA MET A 33 12.30 0.19 -13.79
C MET A 33 11.63 0.20 -15.18
N ILE A 34 10.63 -0.65 -15.40
CA ILE A 34 9.85 -0.69 -16.65
C ILE A 34 9.23 0.68 -16.92
N CYS A 35 8.48 1.22 -15.96
CA CYS A 35 7.84 2.53 -16.14
C CYS A 35 8.87 3.63 -16.35
N PHE A 36 9.98 3.59 -15.63
CA PHE A 36 11.04 4.61 -15.75
C PHE A 36 11.72 4.60 -17.12
N VAL A 37 11.96 3.42 -17.71
CA VAL A 37 12.66 3.27 -18.99
C VAL A 37 11.70 3.40 -20.18
N MET A 38 10.52 2.77 -20.10
CA MET A 38 9.60 2.70 -21.23
C MET A 38 8.81 4.00 -21.46
N LEU A 39 8.61 4.81 -20.40
CA LEU A 39 7.91 6.08 -20.54
C LEU A 39 8.89 7.19 -20.94
N SER A 40 8.73 7.73 -22.13
CA SER A 40 9.57 8.83 -22.65
C SER A 40 9.11 10.23 -22.23
N GLY A 41 7.88 10.35 -21.67
CA GLY A 41 7.30 11.64 -21.25
C GLY A 41 7.31 11.85 -19.74
N GLY A 42 7.17 13.11 -19.30
CA GLY A 42 7.07 13.49 -17.90
C GLY A 42 8.43 13.56 -17.17
N THR A 43 8.37 14.00 -15.92
CA THR A 43 9.57 14.07 -15.08
C THR A 43 10.01 12.67 -14.61
N PRO A 44 11.28 12.47 -14.25
CA PRO A 44 11.77 11.21 -13.67
C PRO A 44 10.92 10.75 -12.47
N ILE A 45 10.47 11.69 -11.63
CA ILE A 45 9.63 11.41 -10.46
C ILE A 45 8.30 10.80 -10.90
N ILE A 46 7.63 11.36 -11.91
CA ILE A 46 6.35 10.85 -12.41
C ILE A 46 6.50 9.42 -12.94
N ARG A 47 7.55 9.16 -13.72
CA ARG A 47 7.82 7.83 -14.30
C ARG A 47 8.03 6.77 -13.22
N GLY A 48 8.87 7.05 -12.22
CA GLY A 48 9.09 6.13 -11.10
C GLY A 48 7.86 5.97 -10.20
N ALA A 49 7.15 7.07 -9.91
CA ALA A 49 5.93 7.04 -9.12
C ALA A 49 4.80 6.24 -9.78
N LEU A 50 4.71 6.25 -11.12
CA LEU A 50 3.74 5.43 -11.84
C LEU A 50 3.96 3.94 -11.61
N GLY A 51 5.21 3.45 -11.67
CA GLY A 51 5.52 2.04 -11.37
C GLY A 51 5.10 1.64 -9.96
N LEU A 52 5.44 2.48 -8.97
CA LEU A 52 5.03 2.29 -7.58
C LEU A 52 3.49 2.31 -7.42
N THR A 53 2.80 3.24 -8.10
CA THR A 53 1.35 3.38 -8.05
C THR A 53 0.63 2.18 -8.65
N LEU A 54 1.06 1.71 -9.81
CA LEU A 54 0.48 0.54 -10.46
C LEU A 54 0.57 -0.69 -9.56
N TYR A 55 1.74 -0.95 -8.99
CA TYR A 55 1.94 -2.06 -8.05
C TYR A 55 1.06 -1.91 -6.79
N THR A 56 1.14 -0.76 -6.12
CA THR A 56 0.41 -0.51 -4.88
C THR A 56 -1.10 -0.56 -5.10
N SER A 57 -1.60 -0.11 -6.26
CA SER A 57 -3.03 -0.18 -6.59
C SER A 57 -3.55 -1.62 -6.68
N ALA A 58 -2.72 -2.56 -7.16
CA ALA A 58 -3.08 -3.98 -7.17
C ALA A 58 -3.15 -4.57 -5.76
N VAL A 59 -2.22 -4.19 -4.88
CA VAL A 59 -2.23 -4.62 -3.47
C VAL A 59 -3.45 -4.05 -2.74
N ILE A 60 -3.74 -2.77 -2.91
CA ILE A 60 -4.93 -2.12 -2.31
C ILE A 60 -6.23 -2.76 -2.84
N ALA A 61 -6.29 -3.07 -4.14
CA ALA A 61 -7.45 -3.73 -4.72
C ALA A 61 -7.73 -5.10 -4.06
N GLU A 62 -6.68 -5.84 -3.70
CA GLU A 62 -6.82 -7.12 -3.01
C GLU A 62 -7.22 -6.95 -1.53
N ILE A 63 -6.72 -5.92 -0.84
CA ILE A 63 -7.18 -5.56 0.50
C ILE A 63 -8.69 -5.27 0.49
N VAL A 64 -9.17 -4.48 -0.48
CA VAL A 64 -10.59 -4.18 -0.65
C VAL A 64 -11.40 -5.45 -0.92
N ARG A 65 -10.92 -6.34 -1.81
CA ARG A 65 -11.57 -7.62 -2.10
C ARG A 65 -11.66 -8.50 -0.85
N GLY A 66 -10.57 -8.60 -0.08
CA GLY A 66 -10.55 -9.32 1.19
C GLY A 66 -11.56 -8.76 2.20
N GLY A 67 -11.66 -7.43 2.30
CA GLY A 67 -12.64 -6.77 3.15
C GLY A 67 -14.09 -7.01 2.73
N LEU A 68 -14.38 -7.01 1.42
CA LEU A 68 -15.72 -7.34 0.93
C LEU A 68 -16.11 -8.77 1.25
N ASN A 69 -15.16 -9.70 1.13
CA ASN A 69 -15.39 -11.12 1.42
C ASN A 69 -15.48 -11.43 2.92
N SER A 70 -15.03 -10.52 3.77
CA SER A 70 -15.18 -10.67 5.24
C SER A 70 -16.56 -10.30 5.76
N ILE A 71 -17.40 -9.64 4.95
CA ILE A 71 -18.75 -9.27 5.35
C ILE A 71 -19.66 -10.51 5.30
N PRO A 72 -20.35 -10.84 6.40
CA PRO A 72 -21.24 -12.00 6.45
C PRO A 72 -22.35 -11.92 5.42
N GLN A 73 -22.67 -13.05 4.78
CA GLN A 73 -23.72 -13.14 3.77
C GLN A 73 -25.09 -12.73 4.30
N GLY A 74 -25.35 -12.94 5.58
CA GLY A 74 -26.59 -12.52 6.24
C GLY A 74 -26.87 -11.01 6.14
N GLN A 75 -25.83 -10.17 5.94
CA GLN A 75 -26.03 -8.74 5.68
C GLN A 75 -26.70 -8.49 4.31
N PHE A 76 -26.38 -9.29 3.32
CA PHE A 76 -27.02 -9.24 1.99
C PHE A 76 -28.46 -9.78 2.07
N GLU A 77 -28.68 -10.85 2.80
CA GLU A 77 -30.00 -11.47 2.96
C GLU A 77 -30.94 -10.55 3.75
N ALA A 78 -30.48 -9.95 4.86
CA ALA A 78 -31.22 -8.98 5.62
C ALA A 78 -31.57 -7.74 4.80
N ALA A 79 -30.66 -7.23 3.99
CA ALA A 79 -30.92 -6.12 3.09
C ALA A 79 -31.99 -6.46 2.04
N ALA A 80 -31.89 -7.64 1.44
CA ALA A 80 -32.89 -8.12 0.49
C ALA A 80 -34.27 -8.26 1.11
N SER A 81 -34.35 -8.75 2.35
CA SER A 81 -35.63 -8.83 3.12
C SER A 81 -36.27 -7.48 3.40
N GLN A 82 -35.44 -6.41 3.46
CA GLN A 82 -35.91 -5.02 3.60
C GLN A 82 -36.22 -4.36 2.25
N GLY A 83 -36.12 -5.09 1.13
CA GLY A 83 -36.40 -4.57 -0.21
C GLY A 83 -35.28 -3.77 -0.85
N PHE A 84 -34.07 -3.79 -0.29
CA PHE A 84 -32.93 -3.13 -0.91
C PHE A 84 -32.47 -3.84 -2.19
N GLY A 85 -32.31 -3.08 -3.27
CA GLY A 85 -31.67 -3.58 -4.48
C GLY A 85 -30.14 -3.74 -4.26
N PHE A 86 -29.49 -4.52 -5.13
CA PHE A 86 -28.05 -4.83 -5.03
C PHE A 86 -27.16 -3.58 -4.86
N ILE A 87 -27.38 -2.54 -5.66
CA ILE A 87 -26.60 -1.29 -5.58
C ILE A 87 -26.83 -0.56 -4.26
N GLN A 88 -28.07 -0.54 -3.77
CA GLN A 88 -28.42 0.08 -2.48
C GLN A 88 -27.78 -0.68 -1.32
N THR A 89 -27.88 -2.01 -1.32
CA THR A 89 -27.20 -2.89 -0.34
C THR A 89 -25.69 -2.64 -0.32
N LEU A 90 -25.07 -2.62 -1.50
CA LEU A 90 -23.65 -2.40 -1.61
C LEU A 90 -23.25 -1.03 -1.04
N ARG A 91 -23.96 0.04 -1.43
CA ARG A 91 -23.62 1.42 -1.08
C ARG A 91 -23.88 1.76 0.38
N TYR A 92 -25.03 1.33 0.92
CA TYR A 92 -25.49 1.77 2.24
C TYR A 92 -25.12 0.81 3.37
N ILE A 93 -24.90 -0.47 3.06
CA ILE A 93 -24.69 -1.51 4.08
C ILE A 93 -23.28 -2.10 3.96
N ILE A 94 -22.91 -2.61 2.81
CA ILE A 94 -21.68 -3.40 2.64
C ILE A 94 -20.43 -2.54 2.59
N ILE A 95 -20.40 -1.50 1.75
CA ILE A 95 -19.20 -0.63 1.58
C ILE A 95 -18.83 0.05 2.90
N PRO A 96 -19.73 0.64 3.68
CA PRO A 96 -19.36 1.26 4.96
C PRO A 96 -18.78 0.27 5.96
N GLN A 97 -19.30 -0.95 6.03
CA GLN A 97 -18.78 -2.00 6.89
C GLN A 97 -17.41 -2.49 6.39
N CYS A 98 -17.28 -2.76 5.09
CA CYS A 98 -16.04 -3.14 4.45
C CYS A 98 -14.94 -2.09 4.71
N PHE A 99 -15.27 -0.80 4.56
CA PHE A 99 -14.30 0.28 4.79
C PHE A 99 -13.75 0.24 6.23
N LYS A 100 -14.61 0.09 7.23
CA LYS A 100 -14.18 -0.06 8.63
C LYS A 100 -13.27 -1.27 8.83
N ALA A 101 -13.60 -2.40 8.22
CA ALA A 101 -12.84 -3.64 8.34
C ALA A 101 -11.44 -3.55 7.69
N ILE A 102 -11.29 -2.83 6.58
CA ILE A 102 -10.01 -2.75 5.85
C ILE A 102 -9.07 -1.62 6.31
N ILE A 103 -9.56 -0.64 7.10
CA ILE A 103 -8.73 0.48 7.57
C ILE A 103 -7.39 0.03 8.15
N PRO A 104 -7.32 -0.96 9.06
CA PRO A 104 -6.04 -1.41 9.61
C PRO A 104 -5.08 -1.97 8.56
N SER A 105 -5.60 -2.71 7.58
CA SER A 105 -4.81 -3.26 6.47
C SER A 105 -4.33 -2.17 5.51
N LEU A 106 -5.17 -1.17 5.22
CA LEU A 106 -4.79 -0.01 4.42
C LEU A 106 -3.68 0.79 5.11
N MET A 107 -3.79 1.03 6.41
CA MET A 107 -2.75 1.71 7.18
C MET A 107 -1.43 0.93 7.17
N SER A 108 -1.48 -0.39 7.30
CA SER A 108 -0.30 -1.25 7.16
C SER A 108 0.32 -1.17 5.76
N GLN A 109 -0.51 -1.07 4.72
CA GLN A 109 -0.03 -0.88 3.34
C GLN A 109 0.62 0.50 3.14
N ILE A 110 0.10 1.56 3.77
CA ILE A 110 0.75 2.89 3.75
C ILE A 110 2.16 2.81 4.34
N ILE A 111 2.32 2.14 5.49
CA ILE A 111 3.64 1.93 6.12
C ILE A 111 4.57 1.18 5.17
N THR A 112 4.07 0.15 4.49
CA THR A 112 4.85 -0.60 3.50
C THR A 112 5.24 0.29 2.33
N THR A 113 4.30 1.06 1.78
CA THR A 113 4.55 1.97 0.65
C THR A 113 5.60 3.04 1.00
N ILE A 114 5.61 3.58 2.23
CA ILE A 114 6.66 4.51 2.68
C ILE A 114 8.05 3.86 2.59
N LYS A 115 8.18 2.59 3.00
CA LYS A 115 9.46 1.86 2.84
C LYS A 115 9.80 1.59 1.39
N ASP A 116 8.79 1.27 0.58
CA ASP A 116 8.94 0.94 -0.83
C ASP A 116 9.39 2.14 -1.68
N THR A 117 9.15 3.40 -1.22
CA THR A 117 9.71 4.59 -1.90
C THR A 117 11.23 4.55 -1.99
N SER A 118 11.94 3.83 -1.10
CA SER A 118 13.39 3.66 -1.16
C SER A 118 13.88 2.95 -2.44
N PHE A 119 13.02 2.15 -3.10
CA PHE A 119 13.35 1.54 -4.39
C PHE A 119 13.53 2.57 -5.52
N LEU A 120 12.94 3.76 -5.40
CA LEU A 120 13.11 4.85 -6.36
C LEU A 120 14.54 5.35 -6.43
N CYS A 121 15.36 5.12 -5.40
CA CYS A 121 16.80 5.35 -5.41
C CYS A 121 17.51 4.62 -6.56
N GLN A 122 17.01 3.45 -6.96
CA GLN A 122 17.63 2.62 -8.02
C GLN A 122 17.52 3.25 -9.42
N VAL A 123 16.58 4.17 -9.60
CA VAL A 123 16.38 4.95 -10.82
C VAL A 123 16.76 6.41 -10.62
N ALA A 124 17.69 6.69 -9.70
CA ALA A 124 18.25 8.00 -9.39
C ALA A 124 17.20 9.08 -9.04
N ILE A 125 16.05 8.69 -8.53
CA ILE A 125 15.06 9.65 -8.01
C ILE A 125 15.48 10.09 -6.62
N ALA A 126 15.50 11.41 -6.41
CA ALA A 126 15.98 12.05 -5.19
C ALA A 126 14.96 11.90 -4.04
N GLU A 127 14.89 10.72 -3.46
CA GLU A 127 14.19 10.42 -2.21
C GLU A 127 15.18 10.34 -1.03
N PHE A 128 14.72 9.97 0.16
CA PHE A 128 15.54 10.03 1.37
C PHE A 128 16.81 9.17 1.30
N LEU A 129 16.72 7.92 0.85
CA LEU A 129 17.88 7.02 0.72
C LEU A 129 18.86 7.53 -0.36
N TYR A 130 18.34 8.03 -1.49
CA TYR A 130 19.17 8.61 -2.54
C TYR A 130 19.95 9.82 -2.03
N ARG A 131 19.28 10.75 -1.34
CA ARG A 131 19.91 11.93 -0.76
C ARG A 131 20.98 11.57 0.27
N SER A 132 20.71 10.54 1.08
CA SER A 132 21.68 10.05 2.06
C SER A 132 22.94 9.47 1.37
N LYS A 133 22.77 8.66 0.31
CA LYS A 133 23.90 8.16 -0.51
C LYS A 133 24.67 9.29 -1.19
N PHE A 134 23.97 10.32 -1.65
CA PHE A 134 24.58 11.48 -2.27
C PHE A 134 25.54 12.22 -1.29
N ILE A 135 25.16 12.37 -0.02
CA ILE A 135 26.03 12.93 1.01
C ILE A 135 27.35 12.13 1.09
N LEU A 136 27.25 10.80 1.12
CA LEU A 136 28.43 9.93 1.16
C LEU A 136 29.34 10.12 -0.06
N SER A 137 28.77 10.35 -1.24
CA SER A 137 29.52 10.58 -2.48
C SER A 137 30.24 11.94 -2.51
N MET A 138 29.82 12.90 -1.68
CA MET A 138 30.46 14.23 -1.56
C MET A 138 31.64 14.26 -0.59
N LEU A 139 31.79 13.28 0.30
CA LEU A 139 32.89 13.26 1.28
C LEU A 139 34.30 13.28 0.62
N PRO A 140 34.56 12.53 -0.44
CA PRO A 140 35.89 12.58 -1.11
C PRO A 140 36.24 13.96 -1.68
N THR A 141 35.22 14.70 -2.18
CA THR A 141 35.43 16.06 -2.72
C THR A 141 35.75 17.06 -1.63
N SER A 142 35.42 16.76 -0.39
CA SER A 142 35.77 17.56 0.80
C SER A 142 37.09 17.14 1.45
N GLY A 143 37.88 16.27 0.78
CA GLY A 143 39.16 15.78 1.29
C GLY A 143 39.03 14.67 2.37
N VAL A 144 37.82 14.16 2.62
CA VAL A 144 37.59 13.08 3.60
C VAL A 144 37.68 11.72 2.90
N VAL A 145 38.55 10.86 3.38
CA VAL A 145 38.62 9.46 2.91
C VAL A 145 37.43 8.69 3.44
N VAL A 146 36.61 8.18 2.52
CA VAL A 146 35.45 7.37 2.89
C VAL A 146 35.90 6.01 3.44
N SER A 147 35.60 5.75 4.70
CA SER A 147 35.85 4.46 5.37
C SER A 147 34.56 3.65 5.52
N SER A 148 34.70 2.35 5.79
CA SER A 148 33.56 1.48 6.10
C SER A 148 32.73 2.02 7.27
N ALA A 149 33.35 2.72 8.23
CA ALA A 149 32.66 3.33 9.35
C ALA A 149 31.68 4.43 8.88
N HIS A 150 32.08 5.29 7.95
CA HIS A 150 31.19 6.31 7.40
C HIS A 150 29.97 5.68 6.71
N VAL A 151 30.19 4.60 5.96
CA VAL A 151 29.11 3.86 5.28
C VAL A 151 28.15 3.23 6.30
N MET A 152 28.70 2.60 7.34
CA MET A 152 27.88 2.00 8.42
C MET A 152 27.06 3.04 9.16
N VAL A 153 27.64 4.15 9.56
CA VAL A 153 26.96 5.23 10.27
C VAL A 153 25.84 5.81 9.41
N LEU A 154 26.09 6.03 8.12
CA LEU A 154 25.05 6.53 7.21
C LEU A 154 23.86 5.57 7.15
N TYR A 155 24.10 4.29 6.82
CA TYR A 155 23.00 3.33 6.70
C TYR A 155 22.30 3.05 8.02
N ALA A 156 23.02 3.03 9.15
CA ALA A 156 22.41 2.94 10.46
C ALA A 156 21.48 4.14 10.76
N THR A 157 21.92 5.35 10.41
CA THR A 157 21.09 6.57 10.54
C THR A 157 19.84 6.51 9.67
N VAL A 158 19.99 6.11 8.41
CA VAL A 158 18.86 5.93 7.48
C VAL A 158 17.88 4.89 8.02
N ALA A 159 18.39 3.74 8.47
CA ALA A 159 17.56 2.69 9.05
C ALA A 159 16.82 3.16 10.31
N LEU A 160 17.49 3.94 11.17
CA LEU A 160 16.90 4.51 12.38
C LEU A 160 15.75 5.48 12.05
N VAL A 161 15.93 6.36 11.06
CA VAL A 161 14.89 7.30 10.63
C VAL A 161 13.67 6.54 10.07
N TYR A 162 13.87 5.57 9.17
CA TYR A 162 12.79 4.72 8.68
C TYR A 162 12.10 3.97 9.84
N PHE A 163 12.89 3.44 10.78
CA PHE A 163 12.34 2.74 11.95
C PHE A 163 11.45 3.65 12.79
N ILE A 164 11.91 4.85 13.15
CA ILE A 164 11.14 5.80 13.97
C ILE A 164 9.82 6.15 13.29
N ILE A 165 9.85 6.52 12.01
CA ILE A 165 8.64 6.91 11.26
C ILE A 165 7.66 5.74 11.19
N ASN A 166 8.13 4.57 10.75
CA ASN A 166 7.25 3.41 10.57
C ASN A 166 6.77 2.83 11.91
N PHE A 167 7.58 2.91 12.96
CA PHE A 167 7.19 2.50 14.31
C PHE A 167 6.08 3.40 14.88
N ALA A 168 6.22 4.72 14.74
CA ALA A 168 5.19 5.68 15.16
C ALA A 168 3.86 5.40 14.43
N LEU A 169 3.89 5.23 13.10
CA LEU A 169 2.70 4.86 12.33
C LEU A 169 2.13 3.50 12.77
N SER A 170 2.98 2.51 13.04
CA SER A 170 2.55 1.18 13.52
C SER A 170 1.85 1.26 14.87
N CYS A 171 2.28 2.15 15.77
CA CYS A 171 1.60 2.39 17.05
C CYS A 171 0.18 2.92 16.85
N VAL A 172 -0.01 3.84 15.88
CA VAL A 172 -1.35 4.34 15.50
C VAL A 172 -2.23 3.20 15.00
N VAL A 173 -1.71 2.38 14.08
CA VAL A 173 -2.45 1.21 13.54
C VAL A 173 -2.91 0.26 14.65
N ARG A 174 -1.99 -0.09 15.56
CA ARG A 174 -2.30 -0.98 16.69
C ARG A 174 -3.37 -0.39 17.62
N SER A 175 -3.35 0.92 17.85
CA SER A 175 -4.37 1.58 18.66
C SER A 175 -5.76 1.54 18.01
N MET A 176 -5.82 1.68 16.69
CA MET A 176 -7.06 1.57 15.91
C MET A 176 -7.62 0.14 15.95
N GLN A 177 -6.77 -0.87 15.78
CA GLN A 177 -7.16 -2.29 15.85
C GLN A 177 -7.75 -2.64 17.21
N LYS A 178 -7.12 -2.19 18.31
CA LYS A 178 -7.62 -2.44 19.67
C LYS A 178 -9.00 -1.81 19.94
N ARG A 179 -9.29 -0.63 19.35
CA ARG A 179 -10.61 0.00 19.48
C ARG A 179 -11.67 -0.77 18.73
N GLY A 180 -11.42 -1.19 17.49
CA GLY A 180 -12.35 -1.98 16.69
C GLY A 180 -12.68 -3.35 17.32
N SER A 181 -11.70 -4.04 17.91
CA SER A 181 -11.95 -5.30 18.62
C SER A 181 -12.87 -5.13 19.86
N LYS A 182 -12.73 -4.04 20.61
CA LYS A 182 -13.57 -3.79 21.77
C LYS A 182 -15.03 -3.52 21.40
N GLU A 183 -15.28 -2.80 20.31
CA GLU A 183 -16.65 -2.53 19.84
C GLU A 183 -17.38 -3.81 19.42
N VAL A 184 -16.66 -4.76 18.81
CA VAL A 184 -17.25 -6.05 18.40
C VAL A 184 -17.63 -6.90 19.61
N ILE A 185 -16.80 -6.96 20.65
CA ILE A 185 -17.07 -7.75 21.85
C ILE A 185 -18.31 -7.21 22.60
N VAL A 186 -18.41 -5.89 22.75
CA VAL A 186 -19.57 -5.25 23.43
C VAL A 186 -20.89 -5.51 22.68
N GLN A 187 -20.86 -5.60 21.34
CA GLN A 187 -22.04 -5.91 20.53
C GLN A 187 -22.44 -7.39 20.57
N THR A 188 -21.55 -8.28 20.98
CA THR A 188 -21.84 -9.72 21.06
C THR A 188 -22.38 -10.11 22.45
N GLU A 189 -22.14 -9.27 23.46
CA GLU A 189 -22.61 -9.48 24.85
C GLU A 189 -23.93 -8.74 25.18
N ALA A 190 -24.40 -7.88 24.27
CA ALA A 190 -25.69 -7.15 24.38
C ALA A 190 -26.78 -7.79 23.52
#